data_22f222418cab4396deacbe2ff40e33e7
#
_entry.id   22f222418cab4396deacbe2ff40e33e7
#
_cell.length_a   1.000
_cell.length_b   1.000
_cell.length_c   1.000
_cell.angle_alpha   90.00
_cell.angle_beta   90.00
_cell.angle_gamma   90.00
#
_symmetry.space_group_name_H-M   'P 1'
#
loop_
_entity.id
_entity.type
_entity.pdbx_description
1 polymer ?
#
loop_
_entity_poly.entity_id
_entity_poly.type
_entity_poly.pdbx_seq_one_letter_code
_entity_poly.pdbx_strand_id
1 'polypeptide(L)'
;MNTPSAIPEDAKHMAMFCHLIGLLGLVIPLGNLLGTAVLWQLKKDMHPFVDDQGKEATNFHLGVVIAGLICSALVVVVIGIPLLGLLYVFTLIFTIVGGIKANNGEQYRYPLMPRLLK
;
A
#
# COMPACT_ATOMS: atom_id res chain seq x y z
N MET A 1 -11.78 -17.12 6.28
CA MET A 1 -11.78 -15.91 5.45
C MET A 1 -13.01 -15.90 4.54
N ASN A 2 -13.58 -14.75 4.34
CA ASN A 2 -14.73 -14.61 3.48
C ASN A 2 -14.41 -14.93 2.04
N THR A 3 -15.34 -15.58 1.35
CA THR A 3 -15.20 -15.76 -0.09
C THR A 3 -15.48 -14.43 -0.77
N PRO A 4 -14.98 -14.23 -2.02
CA PRO A 4 -15.27 -12.99 -2.73
C PRO A 4 -16.76 -12.68 -2.86
N SER A 5 -17.60 -13.70 -2.95
CA SER A 5 -19.05 -13.49 -3.07
C SER A 5 -19.68 -12.98 -1.77
N ALA A 6 -19.00 -13.12 -0.63
CA ALA A 6 -19.51 -12.64 0.66
C ALA A 6 -19.15 -11.17 0.92
N ILE A 7 -18.34 -10.54 0.07
CA ILE A 7 -17.89 -9.19 0.25
C ILE A 7 -18.65 -8.28 -0.73
N PRO A 8 -19.34 -7.23 -0.21
CA PRO A 8 -20.06 -6.31 -1.11
C PRO A 8 -19.13 -5.65 -2.14
N GLU A 9 -19.67 -5.34 -3.31
CA GLU A 9 -18.90 -4.73 -4.38
C GLU A 9 -18.32 -3.36 -3.96
N ASP A 10 -19.10 -2.56 -3.22
CA ASP A 10 -18.62 -1.25 -2.80
C ASP A 10 -17.45 -1.38 -1.82
N ALA A 11 -17.46 -2.42 -0.97
CA ALA A 11 -16.34 -2.68 -0.07
C ALA A 11 -15.10 -3.12 -0.85
N LYS A 12 -15.28 -3.94 -1.90
CA LYS A 12 -14.15 -4.34 -2.74
C LYS A 12 -13.55 -3.14 -3.47
N HIS A 13 -14.40 -2.25 -3.99
CA HIS A 13 -13.93 -1.06 -4.68
C HIS A 13 -13.20 -0.12 -3.72
N MET A 14 -13.74 0.07 -2.52
CA MET A 14 -13.08 0.93 -1.54
C MET A 14 -11.74 0.35 -1.11
N ALA A 15 -11.68 -0.97 -0.92
CA ALA A 15 -10.40 -1.62 -0.58
C ALA A 15 -9.38 -1.44 -1.70
N MET A 16 -9.83 -1.53 -2.95
CA MET A 16 -8.96 -1.25 -4.09
C MET A 16 -8.42 0.17 -4.03
N PHE A 17 -9.29 1.15 -3.75
CA PHE A 17 -8.85 2.54 -3.66
C PHE A 17 -7.86 2.77 -2.51
N CYS A 18 -8.00 2.03 -1.40
CA CYS A 18 -7.02 2.11 -0.32
C CYS A 18 -5.61 1.75 -0.78
N HIS A 19 -5.50 0.81 -1.71
CA HIS A 19 -4.21 0.48 -2.30
C HIS A 19 -3.78 1.51 -3.34
N LEU A 20 -4.69 1.83 -4.27
CA LEU A 20 -4.35 2.68 -5.42
C LEU A 20 -4.04 4.12 -5.04
N ILE A 21 -4.62 4.61 -3.94
CA ILE A 21 -4.33 5.98 -3.51
C ILE A 21 -2.85 6.17 -3.15
N GLY A 22 -2.13 5.06 -2.92
CA GLY A 22 -0.70 5.11 -2.72
C GLY A 22 0.05 5.66 -3.94
N LEU A 23 -0.59 5.66 -5.12
CA LEU A 23 0.00 6.25 -6.30
C LEU A 23 0.21 7.76 -6.17
N LEU A 24 -0.42 8.40 -5.18
CA LEU A 24 -0.15 9.82 -4.90
C LEU A 24 1.32 10.07 -4.60
N GLY A 25 2.05 9.05 -4.16
CA GLY A 25 3.48 9.18 -3.93
C GLY A 25 4.28 9.48 -5.19
N LEU A 26 3.69 9.28 -6.37
CA LEU A 26 4.34 9.62 -7.63
C LEU A 26 4.42 11.15 -7.83
N VAL A 27 3.54 11.89 -7.22
CA VAL A 27 3.39 13.33 -7.42
C VAL A 27 3.75 14.11 -6.17
N ILE A 28 3.32 13.61 -5.01
CA ILE A 28 3.46 14.34 -3.73
C ILE A 28 4.36 13.53 -2.81
N PRO A 29 5.45 14.11 -2.29
CA PRO A 29 6.29 13.41 -1.32
C PRO A 29 5.47 12.95 -0.13
N LEU A 30 5.66 11.71 0.28
CA LEU A 30 4.90 11.06 1.35
C LEU A 30 3.41 10.91 1.05
N GLY A 31 2.96 11.27 -0.16
CA GLY A 31 1.56 11.11 -0.55
C GLY A 31 1.10 9.67 -0.52
N ASN A 32 2.02 8.72 -0.76
CA ASN A 32 1.69 7.31 -0.68
C ASN A 32 1.25 6.92 0.73
N LEU A 33 2.01 7.29 1.76
CA LEU A 33 1.68 6.94 3.13
C LEU A 33 0.50 7.75 3.65
N LEU A 34 0.52 9.06 3.41
CA LEU A 34 -0.56 9.93 3.87
C LEU A 34 -1.89 9.55 3.23
N GLY A 35 -1.87 9.27 1.92
CA GLY A 35 -3.09 8.89 1.21
C GLY A 35 -3.69 7.59 1.73
N THR A 36 -2.86 6.56 1.86
CA THR A 36 -3.35 5.27 2.35
C THR A 36 -3.84 5.36 3.79
N ALA A 37 -3.10 6.04 4.65
CA ALA A 37 -3.47 6.15 6.06
C ALA A 37 -4.77 6.94 6.23
N VAL A 38 -4.90 8.08 5.53
CA VAL A 38 -6.10 8.91 5.64
C VAL A 38 -7.32 8.17 5.12
N LEU A 39 -7.21 7.56 3.93
CA LEU A 39 -8.35 6.83 3.38
C LEU A 39 -8.75 5.65 4.25
N TRP A 40 -7.77 4.91 4.76
CA TRP A 40 -8.03 3.83 5.70
C TRP A 40 -8.81 4.33 6.91
N GLN A 41 -8.35 5.41 7.55
CA GLN A 41 -9.00 5.93 8.75
C GLN A 41 -10.41 6.43 8.46
N LEU A 42 -10.64 7.01 7.28
CA LEU A 42 -11.95 7.53 6.92
C LEU A 42 -12.94 6.43 6.55
N LYS A 43 -12.47 5.30 6.04
CA LYS A 43 -13.34 4.28 5.47
C LYS A 43 -13.32 2.94 6.18
N LYS A 44 -12.49 2.78 7.21
CA LYS A 44 -12.31 1.46 7.86
C LYS A 44 -13.59 0.89 8.46
N ASP A 45 -14.51 1.75 8.87
CA ASP A 45 -15.76 1.30 9.47
C ASP A 45 -16.79 0.82 8.45
N MET A 46 -16.51 1.01 7.17
CA MET A 46 -17.41 0.62 6.10
C MET A 46 -17.58 -0.91 6.03
N HIS A 47 -16.50 -1.65 6.23
CA HIS A 47 -16.52 -3.11 6.16
C HIS A 47 -15.19 -3.65 6.71
N PRO A 48 -15.19 -4.81 7.40
CA PRO A 48 -13.94 -5.40 7.90
C PRO A 48 -12.88 -5.62 6.80
N PHE A 49 -13.31 -5.92 5.58
CA PHE A 49 -12.38 -6.10 4.47
C PHE A 49 -11.67 -4.77 4.13
N VAL A 50 -12.41 -3.66 4.17
CA VAL A 50 -11.82 -2.33 3.93
C VAL A 50 -10.81 -2.00 5.01
N ASP A 51 -11.14 -2.29 6.27
CA ASP A 51 -10.20 -2.06 7.39
C ASP A 51 -8.94 -2.90 7.21
N ASP A 52 -9.11 -4.18 6.85
CA ASP A 52 -7.97 -5.08 6.66
C ASP A 52 -7.06 -4.60 5.53
N GLN A 53 -7.62 -4.28 4.39
CA GLN A 53 -6.84 -3.89 3.22
C GLN A 53 -6.29 -2.48 3.33
N GLY A 54 -7.00 -1.57 3.97
CA GLY A 54 -6.48 -0.23 4.24
C GLY A 54 -5.28 -0.28 5.17
N LYS A 55 -5.33 -1.13 6.19
CA LYS A 55 -4.21 -1.35 7.09
C LYS A 55 -3.02 -1.95 6.34
N GLU A 56 -3.28 -2.92 5.47
CA GLU A 56 -2.22 -3.56 4.70
C GLU A 56 -1.54 -2.55 3.77
N ALA A 57 -2.33 -1.73 3.07
CA ALA A 57 -1.78 -0.71 2.19
C ALA A 57 -0.95 0.32 2.97
N THR A 58 -1.45 0.73 4.15
CA THR A 58 -0.73 1.68 4.98
C THR A 58 0.58 1.09 5.49
N ASN A 59 0.56 -0.18 5.92
CA ASN A 59 1.79 -0.87 6.33
C ASN A 59 2.80 -0.95 5.20
N PHE A 60 2.34 -1.26 3.99
CA PHE A 60 3.22 -1.34 2.84
C PHE A 60 3.90 0.00 2.59
N HIS A 61 3.13 1.08 2.55
CA HIS A 61 3.68 2.39 2.25
C HIS A 61 4.50 2.97 3.40
N LEU A 62 4.19 2.57 4.65
CA LEU A 62 5.06 2.89 5.76
C LEU A 62 6.44 2.24 5.57
N GLY A 63 6.45 0.97 5.18
CA GLY A 63 7.69 0.28 4.87
C GLY A 63 8.44 0.93 3.71
N VAL A 64 7.71 1.37 2.68
CA VAL A 64 8.31 2.05 1.53
C VAL A 64 8.98 3.35 1.97
N VAL A 65 8.33 4.14 2.84
CA VAL A 65 8.92 5.39 3.33
C VAL A 65 10.20 5.11 4.11
N ILE A 66 10.16 4.13 5.01
CA ILE A 66 11.35 3.77 5.80
C ILE A 66 12.49 3.31 4.87
N ALA A 67 12.18 2.44 3.91
CA ALA A 67 13.18 1.96 2.97
C ALA A 67 13.72 3.10 2.11
N GLY A 68 12.85 4.03 1.71
CA GLY A 68 13.27 5.19 0.93
C GLY A 68 14.24 6.08 1.69
N LEU A 69 13.99 6.26 3.00
CA LEU A 69 14.91 7.05 3.83
C LEU A 69 16.28 6.37 3.92
N ILE A 70 16.29 5.06 4.11
CA ILE A 70 17.54 4.30 4.18
C ILE A 70 18.28 4.39 2.84
N CYS A 71 17.57 4.19 1.73
CA CYS A 71 18.18 4.26 0.41
C CYS A 71 18.73 5.67 0.12
N SER A 72 18.01 6.70 0.58
CA SER A 72 18.45 8.07 0.39
C SER A 72 19.77 8.32 1.12
N ALA A 73 19.93 7.77 2.31
CA ALA A 73 21.21 7.85 3.03
C ALA A 73 22.31 7.13 2.25
N LEU A 74 21.98 6.00 1.62
CA LEU A 74 22.95 5.23 0.83
C LEU A 74 23.36 5.93 -0.48
N VAL A 75 22.57 6.90 -0.95
CA VAL A 75 22.93 7.67 -2.16
C VAL A 75 24.30 8.32 -1.98
N VAL A 76 24.64 8.72 -0.75
CA VAL A 76 25.93 9.32 -0.45
C VAL A 76 27.08 8.39 -0.85
N VAL A 77 26.88 7.09 -0.79
CA VAL A 77 27.90 6.11 -1.20
C VAL A 77 27.60 5.52 -2.58
N VAL A 78 26.73 6.15 -3.34
CA VAL A 78 26.40 5.83 -4.74
C VAL A 78 25.60 4.51 -4.91
N ILE A 79 25.50 3.71 -3.88
CA ILE A 79 24.76 2.43 -3.96
C ILE A 79 23.26 2.65 -3.89
N GLY A 80 22.84 3.71 -3.19
CA GLY A 80 21.42 3.99 -2.99
C GLY A 80 20.67 4.35 -4.25
N ILE A 81 21.33 4.93 -5.26
CA ILE A 81 20.64 5.36 -6.48
C ILE A 81 19.98 4.18 -7.21
N PRO A 82 20.69 3.10 -7.55
CA PRO A 82 20.05 1.97 -8.18
C PRO A 82 19.06 1.27 -7.25
N LEU A 83 19.31 1.26 -5.94
CA LEU A 83 18.36 0.68 -5.00
C LEU A 83 17.06 1.46 -4.94
N LEU A 84 17.12 2.80 -5.02
CA LEU A 84 15.91 3.63 -5.08
C LEU A 84 15.12 3.33 -6.35
N GLY A 85 15.80 3.15 -7.47
CA GLY A 85 15.14 2.79 -8.72
C GLY A 85 14.39 1.47 -8.61
N LEU A 86 15.05 0.47 -8.04
CA LEU A 86 14.43 -0.84 -7.84
C LEU A 86 13.24 -0.75 -6.87
N LEU A 87 13.40 0.01 -5.79
CA LEU A 87 12.30 0.19 -4.84
C LEU A 87 11.12 0.87 -5.50
N TYR A 88 11.36 1.86 -6.36
CA TYR A 88 10.30 2.57 -7.06
C TYR A 88 9.50 1.63 -7.95
N VAL A 89 10.20 0.80 -8.74
CA VAL A 89 9.56 -0.17 -9.63
C VAL A 89 8.76 -1.18 -8.80
N PHE A 90 9.36 -1.70 -7.73
CA PHE A 90 8.70 -2.64 -6.83
C PHE A 90 7.41 -2.03 -6.27
N THR A 91 7.48 -0.78 -5.82
CA THR A 91 6.32 -0.09 -5.24
C THR A 91 5.20 0.05 -6.26
N LEU A 92 5.52 0.47 -7.49
CA LEU A 92 4.52 0.63 -8.54
C LEU A 92 3.81 -0.69 -8.83
N ILE A 93 4.60 -1.75 -9.03
CA ILE A 93 4.04 -3.04 -9.39
C ILE A 93 3.13 -3.56 -8.29
N PHE A 94 3.60 -3.57 -7.05
CA PHE A 94 2.82 -4.20 -5.98
C PHE A 94 1.69 -3.33 -5.47
N THR A 95 1.78 -2.00 -5.63
CA THR A 95 0.63 -1.13 -5.34
C THR A 95 -0.52 -1.47 -6.29
N ILE A 96 -0.21 -1.62 -7.58
CA ILE A 96 -1.24 -1.95 -8.57
C ILE A 96 -1.77 -3.36 -8.34
N VAL A 97 -0.88 -4.32 -8.07
CA VAL A 97 -1.29 -5.70 -7.79
C VAL A 97 -2.20 -5.75 -6.56
N GLY A 98 -1.82 -5.03 -5.48
CA GLY A 98 -2.64 -4.98 -4.28
C GLY A 98 -4.03 -4.43 -4.55
N GLY A 99 -4.10 -3.36 -5.35
CA GLY A 99 -5.39 -2.77 -5.71
C GLY A 99 -6.27 -3.72 -6.49
N ILE A 100 -5.69 -4.43 -7.47
CA ILE A 100 -6.43 -5.39 -8.28
C ILE A 100 -6.91 -6.56 -7.42
N LYS A 101 -6.04 -7.10 -6.59
CA LYS A 101 -6.40 -8.23 -5.73
C LYS A 101 -7.50 -7.85 -4.74
N ALA A 102 -7.40 -6.66 -4.13
CA ALA A 102 -8.43 -6.22 -3.21
C ALA A 102 -9.76 -6.01 -3.92
N ASN A 103 -9.75 -5.49 -5.15
CA ASN A 103 -10.97 -5.33 -5.93
C ASN A 103 -11.62 -6.68 -6.26
N ASN A 104 -10.82 -7.75 -6.30
CA ASN A 104 -11.31 -9.11 -6.51
C ASN A 104 -11.77 -9.78 -5.23
N GLY A 105 -11.69 -9.10 -4.09
CA GLY A 105 -12.10 -9.64 -2.81
C GLY A 105 -11.05 -10.47 -2.10
N GLU A 106 -9.81 -10.41 -2.53
CA GLU A 106 -8.71 -11.16 -1.92
C GLU A 106 -8.04 -10.36 -0.82
N GLN A 107 -7.76 -11.01 0.32
CA GLN A 107 -6.96 -10.39 1.37
C GLN A 107 -5.50 -10.45 0.96
N TYR A 108 -5.07 -9.45 0.20
CA TYR A 108 -3.72 -9.41 -0.31
C TYR A 108 -2.73 -9.00 0.77
N ARG A 109 -1.57 -9.64 0.77
CA ARG A 109 -0.44 -9.28 1.65
C ARG A 109 0.78 -9.00 0.79
N TYR A 110 1.34 -7.81 0.96
CA TYR A 110 2.53 -7.42 0.19
C TYR A 110 3.72 -8.30 0.57
N PRO A 111 4.51 -8.74 -0.42
CA PRO A 111 5.67 -9.58 -0.13
C PRO A 111 6.77 -8.78 0.57
N LEU A 112 7.53 -9.47 1.41
CA LEU A 112 8.76 -8.96 2.03
C LEU A 112 8.58 -7.73 2.92
N MET A 113 7.34 -7.36 3.25
CA MET A 113 7.08 -6.16 4.05
C MET A 113 6.75 -6.52 5.49
N PRO A 114 7.33 -5.81 6.47
CA PRO A 114 6.95 -6.02 7.86
C PRO A 114 5.55 -5.48 8.12
N ARG A 115 4.86 -6.12 9.06
CA ARG A 115 3.50 -5.70 9.44
C ARG A 115 3.59 -4.85 10.70
N LEU A 116 4.03 -3.62 10.56
CA LEU A 116 4.24 -2.73 11.69
C LEU A 116 2.92 -2.29 12.32
N LEU A 117 1.88 -2.15 11.51
CA LEU A 117 0.53 -1.84 11.99
C LEU A 117 -0.25 -3.15 12.12
N LYS A 118 -0.79 -3.42 13.30
CA LYS A 118 -1.50 -4.69 13.54
C LYS A 118 -2.93 -4.51 13.96
#